data_dd6558ce3ff1e8df6249c8e13b2501e6
#
_entry.id   dd6558ce3ff1e8df6249c8e13b2501e6
#
_cell.length_a   1.000
_cell.length_b   1.000
_cell.length_c   1.000
_cell.angle_alpha   90.00
_cell.angle_beta   90.00
_cell.angle_gamma   90.00
#
_symmetry.space_group_name_H-M   'P 1'
#
loop_
_entity.id
_entity.type
_entity.pdbx_description
1 polymer ?
#
loop_
_entity_poly.entity_id
_entity_poly.type
_entity_poly.pdbx_seq_one_letter_code
_entity_poly.pdbx_strand_id
1 'polypeptide(L)'
;MVFVNHGWHLSGMQSTDTVMFVCSGNFYRSRFAEALFNFHAIHRGLAWRAESRGFHPHLATEDLSNEARAALELRNIPLALTRRKPTRLELPDLFDAALVICLKEAEHRPLMAERFSNWAERVRYWHINDIDVEPSGTALIALEQNVLGLIEKLERRQTHRHPSPEAAIAHEF
;
A
#
# COMPACT_ATOMS: atom_id res chain seq x y z
N MET A 1 2.99 -48.94 -25.91
CA MET A 1 3.42 -48.22 -24.69
C MET A 1 3.24 -46.74 -25.00
N VAL A 2 2.12 -46.16 -24.56
CA VAL A 2 1.72 -44.78 -24.90
C VAL A 2 2.05 -43.92 -23.69
N PHE A 3 3.02 -43.01 -23.81
CA PHE A 3 3.32 -42.00 -22.78
C PHE A 3 2.29 -40.91 -22.85
N VAL A 4 1.39 -40.81 -21.89
CA VAL A 4 0.48 -39.70 -21.69
C VAL A 4 1.27 -38.56 -21.02
N ASN A 5 1.56 -37.53 -21.82
CA ASN A 5 2.24 -36.32 -21.35
C ASN A 5 1.22 -35.47 -20.57
N HIS A 6 1.25 -35.53 -19.25
CA HIS A 6 0.46 -34.62 -18.41
C HIS A 6 1.12 -33.26 -18.44
N GLY A 7 0.65 -32.41 -19.34
CA GLY A 7 1.01 -31.00 -19.37
C GLY A 7 0.57 -30.32 -18.07
N TRP A 8 1.56 -29.99 -17.22
CA TRP A 8 1.35 -29.06 -16.12
C TRP A 8 1.05 -27.70 -16.72
N HIS A 9 -0.23 -27.32 -16.77
CA HIS A 9 -0.61 -25.93 -16.92
C HIS A 9 -0.09 -25.19 -15.69
N LEU A 10 0.99 -24.44 -15.88
CA LEU A 10 1.37 -23.36 -14.99
C LEU A 10 0.24 -22.32 -15.05
N SER A 11 -0.77 -22.48 -14.21
CA SER A 11 -1.77 -21.44 -13.98
C SER A 11 -1.02 -20.14 -13.66
N GLY A 12 -1.21 -19.13 -14.51
CA GLY A 12 -0.43 -17.92 -14.53
C GLY A 12 -0.28 -17.34 -13.13
N MET A 13 0.96 -17.16 -12.68
CA MET A 13 1.27 -16.32 -11.54
C MET A 13 0.76 -14.93 -11.89
N GLN A 14 -0.40 -14.54 -11.35
CA GLN A 14 -0.88 -13.17 -11.47
C GLN A 14 0.18 -12.28 -10.81
N SER A 15 0.75 -11.37 -11.59
CA SER A 15 1.67 -10.38 -11.04
C SER A 15 0.93 -9.56 -9.98
N THR A 16 1.46 -9.53 -8.78
CA THR A 16 0.90 -8.73 -7.69
C THR A 16 1.33 -7.29 -7.85
N ASP A 17 0.39 -6.41 -8.11
CA ASP A 17 0.63 -4.96 -8.21
C ASP A 17 1.01 -4.39 -6.83
N THR A 18 1.86 -3.36 -6.82
CA THR A 18 2.35 -2.75 -5.58
C THR A 18 1.82 -1.33 -5.41
N VAL A 19 1.25 -1.04 -4.24
CA VAL A 19 1.02 0.32 -3.75
C VAL A 19 2.20 0.73 -2.88
N MET A 20 2.82 1.86 -3.17
CA MET A 20 3.90 2.45 -2.38
C MET A 20 3.35 3.61 -1.55
N PHE A 21 3.35 3.48 -0.22
CA PHE A 21 3.02 4.58 0.69
C PHE A 21 4.29 5.32 1.12
N VAL A 22 4.29 6.65 0.97
CA VAL A 22 5.46 7.49 1.27
C VAL A 22 5.11 8.53 2.31
N CYS A 23 5.94 8.63 3.36
CA CYS A 23 5.91 9.72 4.35
C CYS A 23 7.31 10.27 4.61
N SER A 24 7.48 11.15 5.58
CA SER A 24 8.79 11.74 5.88
C SER A 24 9.75 10.71 6.48
N GLY A 25 9.44 10.11 7.64
CA GLY A 25 10.35 9.25 8.40
C GLY A 25 10.24 7.75 8.14
N ASN A 26 9.17 7.26 7.52
CA ASN A 26 8.90 5.81 7.32
C ASN A 26 8.87 4.99 8.63
N PHE A 27 8.33 5.54 9.72
CA PHE A 27 8.18 4.83 10.99
C PHE A 27 6.79 4.98 11.62
N TYR A 28 5.94 5.91 11.11
CA TYR A 28 4.60 6.20 11.60
C TYR A 28 3.53 5.99 10.51
N ARG A 29 3.10 7.06 9.81
CA ARG A 29 1.98 7.06 8.86
C ARG A 29 2.08 5.98 7.76
N SER A 30 3.18 5.93 7.04
CA SER A 30 3.35 5.02 5.91
C SER A 30 3.44 3.55 6.34
N ARG A 31 3.99 3.30 7.53
CA ARG A 31 4.08 1.95 8.11
C ARG A 31 2.72 1.42 8.56
N PHE A 32 1.91 2.30 9.16
CA PHE A 32 0.52 1.97 9.50
C PHE A 32 -0.29 1.66 8.23
N ALA A 33 -0.18 2.51 7.20
CA ALA A 33 -0.88 2.30 5.92
C ALA A 33 -0.47 0.98 5.24
N GLU A 34 0.82 0.65 5.22
CA GLU A 34 1.37 -0.60 4.67
C GLU A 34 0.75 -1.83 5.36
N ALA A 35 0.81 -1.87 6.69
CA ALA A 35 0.29 -3.01 7.46
C ALA A 35 -1.22 -3.18 7.30
N LEU A 36 -1.97 -2.08 7.38
CA LEU A 36 -3.42 -2.05 7.22
C LEU A 36 -3.83 -2.52 5.82
N PHE A 37 -3.18 -2.00 4.78
CA PHE A 37 -3.46 -2.40 3.40
C PHE A 37 -3.21 -3.90 3.19
N ASN A 38 -2.03 -4.38 3.58
CA ASN A 38 -1.66 -5.79 3.41
C ASN A 38 -2.59 -6.72 4.18
N PHE A 39 -2.99 -6.37 5.39
CA PHE A 39 -3.97 -7.13 6.17
C PHE A 39 -5.29 -7.30 5.39
N HIS A 40 -5.87 -6.21 4.93
CA HIS A 40 -7.14 -6.27 4.21
C HIS A 40 -7.01 -6.88 2.81
N ALA A 41 -5.91 -6.63 2.09
CA ALA A 41 -5.66 -7.22 0.78
C ALA A 41 -5.61 -8.75 0.85
N ILE A 42 -4.91 -9.30 1.84
CA ILE A 42 -4.83 -10.75 2.09
C ILE A 42 -6.24 -11.32 2.39
N HIS A 43 -6.99 -10.70 3.31
CA HIS A 43 -8.30 -11.21 3.71
C HIS A 43 -9.36 -11.11 2.60
N ARG A 44 -9.19 -10.20 1.64
CA ARG A 44 -10.10 -10.02 0.52
C ARG A 44 -9.64 -10.68 -0.78
N GLY A 45 -8.51 -11.40 -0.77
CA GLY A 45 -7.95 -12.02 -1.98
C GLY A 45 -7.59 -11.01 -3.07
N LEU A 46 -7.15 -9.82 -2.68
CA LEU A 46 -6.78 -8.76 -3.62
C LEU A 46 -5.39 -9.04 -4.20
N ALA A 47 -5.24 -8.99 -5.52
CA ALA A 47 -3.95 -9.18 -6.21
C ALA A 47 -3.07 -7.91 -6.14
N TRP A 48 -2.99 -7.33 -4.95
CA TRP A 48 -2.21 -6.15 -4.62
C TRP A 48 -1.49 -6.34 -3.30
N ARG A 49 -0.33 -5.71 -3.17
CA ARG A 49 0.40 -5.57 -1.91
C ARG A 49 0.78 -4.12 -1.68
N ALA A 50 1.10 -3.76 -0.46
CA ALA A 50 1.67 -2.46 -0.12
C ALA A 50 3.11 -2.61 0.35
N GLU A 51 3.92 -1.61 0.02
CA GLU A 51 5.21 -1.30 0.61
C GLU A 51 5.22 0.15 1.06
N SER A 52 6.18 0.53 1.87
CA SER A 52 6.31 1.93 2.30
C SER A 52 7.75 2.41 2.33
N ARG A 53 7.96 3.71 2.14
CA ARG A 53 9.26 4.39 2.16
C ARG A 53 9.15 5.74 2.85
N GLY A 54 10.31 6.35 3.12
CA GLY A 54 10.42 7.70 3.65
C GLY A 54 11.40 8.56 2.89
N PHE A 55 11.16 9.85 2.88
CA PHE A 55 12.14 10.80 2.34
C PHE A 55 13.38 10.92 3.23
N HIS A 56 13.19 10.84 4.56
CA HIS A 56 14.19 11.06 5.60
C HIS A 56 14.14 10.00 6.70
N PRO A 57 14.36 8.70 6.40
CA PRO A 57 14.25 7.63 7.38
C PRO A 57 15.28 7.74 8.51
N HIS A 58 16.38 8.49 8.31
CA HIS A 58 17.37 8.78 9.35
C HIS A 58 16.84 9.65 10.50
N LEU A 59 15.67 10.29 10.32
CA LEU A 59 14.99 11.04 11.38
C LEU A 59 14.14 10.14 12.28
N ALA A 60 13.94 8.88 11.90
CA ALA A 60 13.21 7.93 12.72
C ALA A 60 14.02 7.57 13.97
N THR A 61 13.40 7.69 15.14
CA THR A 61 14.00 7.35 16.43
C THR A 61 13.84 5.87 16.79
N GLU A 62 12.96 5.17 16.07
CA GLU A 62 12.62 3.77 16.27
C GLU A 62 12.15 3.12 14.94
N ASP A 63 12.09 1.79 14.90
CA ASP A 63 11.70 1.05 13.69
C ASP A 63 10.22 1.25 13.36
N LEU A 64 9.36 1.38 14.39
CA LEU A 64 7.93 1.63 14.27
C LEU A 64 7.48 2.46 15.46
N SER A 65 6.81 3.58 15.23
CA SER A 65 6.34 4.45 16.29
C SER A 65 5.37 3.73 17.25
N ASN A 66 5.38 4.13 18.51
CA ASN A 66 4.51 3.56 19.54
C ASN A 66 3.03 3.74 19.18
N GLU A 67 2.67 4.86 18.56
CA GLU A 67 1.30 5.17 18.14
C GLU A 67 0.86 4.26 16.98
N ALA A 68 1.71 4.04 15.98
CA ALA A 68 1.41 3.12 14.90
C ALA A 68 1.30 1.68 15.41
N ARG A 69 2.20 1.28 16.32
CA ARG A 69 2.17 -0.02 16.99
C ARG A 69 0.85 -0.22 17.74
N ALA A 70 0.51 0.69 18.65
CA ALA A 70 -0.71 0.60 19.45
C ALA A 70 -1.98 0.59 18.58
N ALA A 71 -2.00 1.39 17.50
CA ALA A 71 -3.13 1.44 16.58
C ALA A 71 -3.30 0.14 15.78
N LEU A 72 -2.22 -0.52 15.39
CA LEU A 72 -2.26 -1.84 14.71
C LEU A 72 -2.70 -2.94 15.68
N GLU A 73 -2.15 -2.96 16.90
CA GLU A 73 -2.52 -3.92 17.95
C GLU A 73 -4.00 -3.82 18.32
N LEU A 74 -4.53 -2.60 18.48
CA LEU A 74 -5.96 -2.38 18.75
C LEU A 74 -6.87 -2.95 17.66
N ARG A 75 -6.38 -3.04 16.43
CA ARG A 75 -7.10 -3.59 15.26
C ARG A 75 -6.81 -5.07 15.01
N ASN A 76 -6.03 -5.71 15.89
CA ASN A 76 -5.55 -7.08 15.71
C ASN A 76 -4.80 -7.31 14.38
N ILE A 77 -4.08 -6.28 13.91
CA ILE A 77 -3.26 -6.34 12.70
C ILE A 77 -1.86 -6.79 13.07
N PRO A 78 -1.36 -7.92 12.51
CA PRO A 78 -0.03 -8.43 12.84
C PRO A 78 1.08 -7.44 12.48
N LEU A 79 1.96 -7.11 13.42
CA LEU A 79 3.10 -6.24 13.20
C LEU A 79 4.09 -6.81 12.17
N ALA A 80 4.05 -8.12 11.93
CA ALA A 80 4.85 -8.79 10.90
C ALA A 80 4.60 -8.22 9.49
N LEU A 81 3.42 -7.65 9.23
CA LEU A 81 3.07 -7.04 7.93
C LEU A 81 3.85 -5.75 7.62
N THR A 82 4.57 -5.21 8.60
CA THR A 82 5.40 -4.02 8.43
C THR A 82 6.73 -4.11 9.20
N ARG A 83 7.16 -5.31 9.58
CA ARG A 83 8.35 -5.53 10.41
C ARG A 83 9.64 -5.37 9.63
N ARG A 84 10.16 -4.15 9.57
CA ARG A 84 11.47 -3.79 9.02
C ARG A 84 11.94 -2.44 9.54
N LYS A 85 13.18 -2.07 9.25
CA LYS A 85 13.70 -0.73 9.54
C LYS A 85 13.09 0.31 8.60
N PRO A 86 13.01 1.58 9.03
CA PRO A 86 12.71 2.70 8.14
C PRO A 86 13.62 2.68 6.91
N THR A 87 13.01 2.79 5.73
CA THR A 87 13.70 2.63 4.45
C THR A 87 13.50 3.88 3.59
N ARG A 88 14.60 4.33 2.97
CA ARG A 88 14.59 5.50 2.08
C ARG A 88 13.85 5.20 0.79
N LEU A 89 13.12 6.21 0.28
CA LEU A 89 12.57 6.18 -1.06
C LEU A 89 13.69 6.35 -2.08
N GLU A 90 13.78 5.40 -3.01
CA GLU A 90 14.75 5.41 -4.11
C GLU A 90 14.01 5.37 -5.46
N LEU A 91 14.71 5.75 -6.53
CA LEU A 91 14.12 5.82 -7.87
C LEU A 91 13.54 4.47 -8.36
N PRO A 92 14.17 3.31 -8.12
CA PRO A 92 13.58 2.01 -8.48
C PRO A 92 12.23 1.77 -7.83
N ASP A 93 12.02 2.19 -6.57
CA ASP A 93 10.73 2.04 -5.87
C ASP A 93 9.58 2.71 -6.63
N LEU A 94 9.85 3.86 -7.27
CA LEU A 94 8.88 4.62 -8.05
C LEU A 94 8.53 3.92 -9.38
N PHE A 95 9.48 3.24 -10.00
CA PHE A 95 9.25 2.49 -11.23
C PHE A 95 8.54 1.15 -10.98
N ASP A 96 8.86 0.50 -9.88
CA ASP A 96 8.33 -0.83 -9.55
C ASP A 96 6.91 -0.77 -8.98
N ALA A 97 6.48 0.38 -8.44
CA ALA A 97 5.15 0.55 -7.89
C ALA A 97 4.12 0.89 -8.98
N ALA A 98 3.01 0.14 -9.01
CA ALA A 98 1.86 0.45 -9.86
C ALA A 98 1.11 1.72 -9.39
N LEU A 99 1.24 2.08 -8.13
CA LEU A 99 0.64 3.27 -7.53
C LEU A 99 1.52 3.79 -6.39
N VAL A 100 1.90 5.06 -6.45
CA VAL A 100 2.64 5.76 -5.39
C VAL A 100 1.74 6.79 -4.73
N ILE A 101 1.66 6.78 -3.40
CA ILE A 101 0.84 7.68 -2.60
C ILE A 101 1.71 8.35 -1.53
N CYS A 102 1.91 9.65 -1.66
CA CYS A 102 2.53 10.49 -0.65
C CYS A 102 1.47 10.98 0.34
N LEU A 103 1.69 10.74 1.64
CA LEU A 103 0.63 10.87 2.65
C LEU A 103 0.32 12.31 3.09
N LYS A 104 1.16 13.30 2.74
CA LYS A 104 0.91 14.72 3.03
C LYS A 104 1.41 15.58 1.88
N GLU A 105 0.50 16.14 1.08
CA GLU A 105 0.85 16.91 -0.10
C GLU A 105 1.78 18.09 0.22
N ALA A 106 1.41 18.91 1.21
CA ALA A 106 2.17 20.11 1.57
C ALA A 106 3.63 19.83 1.97
N GLU A 107 3.89 18.65 2.56
CA GLU A 107 5.24 18.22 2.96
C GLU A 107 5.97 17.51 1.82
N HIS A 108 5.28 16.62 1.12
CA HIS A 108 5.92 15.64 0.25
C HIS A 108 6.01 16.09 -1.21
N ARG A 109 5.14 16.97 -1.68
CA ARG A 109 5.23 17.49 -3.07
C ARG A 109 6.54 18.26 -3.30
N PRO A 110 6.97 19.19 -2.43
CA PRO A 110 8.28 19.84 -2.58
C PRO A 110 9.45 18.85 -2.57
N LEU A 111 9.44 17.88 -1.67
CA LEU A 111 10.50 16.85 -1.58
C LEU A 111 10.53 15.94 -2.81
N MET A 112 9.36 15.59 -3.35
CA MET A 112 9.26 14.83 -4.59
C MET A 112 9.79 15.64 -5.78
N ALA A 113 9.42 16.91 -5.88
CA ALA A 113 9.88 17.79 -6.95
C ALA A 113 11.41 18.00 -6.91
N GLU A 114 12.00 18.14 -5.73
CA GLU A 114 13.43 18.29 -5.54
C GLU A 114 14.21 17.04 -5.92
N ARG A 115 13.76 15.86 -5.45
CA ARG A 115 14.54 14.62 -5.56
C ARG A 115 14.17 13.76 -6.77
N PHE A 116 12.93 13.85 -7.23
CA PHE A 116 12.34 13.03 -8.29
C PHE A 116 11.41 13.87 -9.17
N SER A 117 11.93 14.94 -9.75
CA SER A 117 11.14 15.99 -10.43
C SER A 117 10.12 15.45 -11.44
N ASN A 118 10.49 14.42 -12.22
CA ASN A 118 9.61 13.79 -13.20
C ASN A 118 8.44 13.00 -12.57
N TRP A 119 8.45 12.81 -11.25
CA TRP A 119 7.44 12.04 -10.53
C TRP A 119 6.48 12.92 -9.73
N ALA A 120 6.81 14.19 -9.50
CA ALA A 120 6.01 15.08 -8.66
C ALA A 120 4.54 15.16 -9.09
N GLU A 121 4.27 15.12 -10.41
CA GLU A 121 2.90 15.17 -10.96
C GLU A 121 2.34 13.77 -11.30
N ARG A 122 3.10 12.70 -11.11
CA ARG A 122 2.67 11.32 -11.42
C ARG A 122 2.18 10.56 -10.18
N VAL A 123 2.64 10.97 -9.00
CA VAL A 123 2.25 10.35 -7.72
C VAL A 123 0.95 10.97 -7.21
N ARG A 124 0.23 10.24 -6.38
CA ARG A 124 -0.94 10.76 -5.68
C ARG A 124 -0.54 11.37 -4.35
N TYR A 125 -1.28 12.37 -3.92
CA TYR A 125 -1.08 13.02 -2.63
C TYR A 125 -2.35 12.89 -1.79
N TRP A 126 -2.16 12.53 -0.52
CA TRP A 126 -3.19 12.58 0.51
C TRP A 126 -2.91 13.76 1.46
N HIS A 127 -3.83 14.01 2.39
CA HIS A 127 -3.74 15.11 3.35
C HIS A 127 -3.80 14.58 4.80
N ILE A 128 -2.87 13.69 5.16
CA ILE A 128 -2.77 13.09 6.49
C ILE A 128 -1.72 13.84 7.29
N ASN A 129 -2.12 14.49 8.38
CA ASN A 129 -1.21 15.22 9.26
C ASN A 129 -0.26 14.27 10.00
N ASP A 130 0.89 14.81 10.44
CA ASP A 130 1.82 14.08 11.30
C ASP A 130 1.44 14.24 12.78
N ILE A 131 2.08 13.47 13.65
CA ILE A 131 1.81 13.40 15.07
C ILE A 131 2.07 14.72 15.81
N ASP A 132 2.99 15.54 15.32
CA ASP A 132 3.31 16.87 15.85
C ASP A 132 2.30 17.95 15.46
N VAL A 133 1.45 17.69 14.48
CA VAL A 133 0.42 18.62 13.96
C VAL A 133 -0.97 18.27 14.46
N GLU A 134 -1.26 16.98 14.66
CA GLU A 134 -2.58 16.48 15.01
C GLU A 134 -2.46 15.28 15.96
N PRO A 135 -3.38 15.10 16.94
CA PRO A 135 -3.39 13.90 17.77
C PRO A 135 -3.37 12.63 16.91
N SER A 136 -2.49 11.70 17.26
CA SER A 136 -2.24 10.46 16.48
C SER A 136 -3.51 9.67 16.16
N GLY A 137 -4.49 9.67 17.08
CA GLY A 137 -5.76 8.99 16.90
C GLY A 137 -6.56 9.52 15.69
N THR A 138 -6.65 10.84 15.53
CA THR A 138 -7.39 11.46 14.41
C THR A 138 -6.71 11.21 13.07
N ALA A 139 -5.39 11.42 13.00
CA ALA A 139 -4.61 11.20 11.78
C ALA A 139 -4.67 9.75 11.31
N LEU A 140 -4.55 8.78 12.20
CA LEU A 140 -4.61 7.36 11.84
C LEU A 140 -6.02 6.90 11.46
N ILE A 141 -7.08 7.47 12.04
CA ILE A 141 -8.47 7.19 11.61
C ILE A 141 -8.70 7.70 10.19
N ALA A 142 -8.27 8.93 9.88
CA ALA A 142 -8.38 9.47 8.52
C ALA A 142 -7.56 8.65 7.51
N LEU A 143 -6.37 8.22 7.89
CA LEU A 143 -5.52 7.36 7.07
C LEU A 143 -6.16 5.99 6.82
N GLU A 144 -6.77 5.38 7.84
CA GLU A 144 -7.51 4.13 7.72
C GLU A 144 -8.67 4.23 6.72
N GLN A 145 -9.47 5.28 6.82
CA GLN A 145 -10.58 5.53 5.87
C GLN A 145 -10.07 5.64 4.43
N ASN A 146 -8.96 6.35 4.21
CA ASN A 146 -8.35 6.49 2.89
C ASN A 146 -7.82 5.15 2.35
N VAL A 147 -7.17 4.35 3.19
CA VAL A 147 -6.66 3.02 2.80
C VAL A 147 -7.82 2.07 2.46
N LEU A 148 -8.86 2.01 3.28
CA LEU A 148 -10.04 1.18 3.03
C LEU A 148 -10.76 1.60 1.74
N GLY A 149 -10.94 2.89 1.53
CA GLY A 149 -11.53 3.42 0.28
C GLY A 149 -10.68 3.13 -0.96
N LEU A 150 -9.35 3.07 -0.81
CA LEU A 150 -8.46 2.63 -1.89
C LEU A 150 -8.66 1.14 -2.20
N ILE A 151 -8.69 0.29 -1.19
CA ILE A 151 -8.89 -1.15 -1.32
C ILE A 151 -10.20 -1.44 -2.08
N GLU A 152 -11.31 -0.82 -1.68
CA GLU A 152 -12.60 -0.97 -2.36
C GLU A 152 -12.55 -0.58 -3.86
N LYS A 153 -11.80 0.48 -4.19
CA LYS A 153 -11.61 0.88 -5.60
C LYS A 153 -10.80 -0.14 -6.38
N LEU A 154 -9.79 -0.74 -5.76
CA LEU A 154 -8.95 -1.77 -6.39
C LEU A 154 -9.71 -3.09 -6.56
N GLU A 155 -10.52 -3.49 -5.58
CA GLU A 155 -11.41 -4.66 -5.69
C GLU A 155 -12.37 -4.53 -6.87
N ARG A 156 -13.07 -3.39 -6.97
CA ARG A 156 -13.98 -3.13 -8.10
C ARG A 156 -13.27 -3.24 -9.46
N ARG A 157 -12.02 -2.77 -9.56
CA ARG A 157 -11.25 -2.89 -10.79
C ARG A 157 -10.81 -4.32 -11.08
N GLN A 158 -10.48 -5.10 -10.04
CA GLN A 158 -10.11 -6.50 -10.18
C GLN A 158 -11.29 -7.34 -10.67
N THR A 159 -12.48 -7.16 -10.09
CA THR A 159 -13.71 -7.87 -10.51
C THR A 159 -14.12 -7.53 -11.93
N HIS A 160 -13.93 -6.29 -12.39
CA HIS A 160 -14.21 -5.91 -13.79
C HIS A 160 -13.22 -6.51 -14.79
N ARG A 161 -11.96 -6.72 -14.37
CA ARG A 161 -10.94 -7.36 -15.24
C ARG A 161 -11.10 -8.87 -15.32
N HIS A 162 -11.63 -9.49 -14.27
CA HIS A 162 -11.84 -10.93 -14.16
C HIS A 162 -13.25 -11.18 -13.59
N PRO A 163 -14.32 -11.06 -14.42
CA PRO A 163 -15.66 -11.39 -13.95
C PRO A 163 -15.67 -12.85 -13.52
N SER A 164 -16.30 -13.13 -12.37
CA SER A 164 -16.46 -14.50 -11.89
C SER A 164 -17.22 -15.33 -12.93
N PRO A 165 -16.95 -16.64 -13.07
CA PRO A 165 -17.68 -17.49 -14.02
C PRO A 165 -19.20 -17.43 -13.84
N GLU A 166 -19.69 -17.18 -12.63
CA GLU A 166 -21.13 -17.02 -12.33
C GLU A 166 -21.74 -15.72 -12.92
N ALA A 167 -20.96 -14.64 -13.02
CA ALA A 167 -21.44 -13.39 -13.64
C ALA A 167 -21.51 -13.47 -15.18
N ALA A 168 -20.72 -14.34 -15.79
CA ALA A 168 -20.74 -14.55 -17.23
C ALA A 168 -22.00 -15.29 -17.72
N ILE A 169 -22.62 -16.11 -16.87
CA ILE A 169 -23.82 -16.90 -17.21
C ILE A 169 -25.10 -16.05 -17.16
N ALA A 170 -25.12 -14.94 -16.42
CA ALA A 170 -26.31 -14.11 -16.24
C ALA A 170 -26.69 -13.23 -17.46
N HIS A 171 -25.86 -13.18 -18.51
CA HIS A 171 -26.10 -12.38 -19.73
C HIS A 171 -26.55 -13.20 -20.95
N GLU A 172 -26.80 -14.50 -20.81
CA GLU A 172 -27.26 -15.37 -21.92
C GLU A 172 -28.76 -15.75 -21.84
N PHE A 173 -29.58 -15.00 -21.08
CA PHE A 173 -31.05 -15.20 -21.07
C PHE A 173 -31.81 -13.91 -21.34
#